data_2bce8f76a8c0da689542553a39638b59
#
_entry.id   2bce8f76a8c0da689542553a39638b59
#
_cell.length_a   1.000
_cell.length_b   1.000
_cell.length_c   1.000
_cell.angle_alpha   90.00
_cell.angle_beta   90.00
_cell.angle_gamma   90.00
#
_symmetry.space_group_name_H-M   'P 1'
#
loop_
_entity.id
_entity.type
_entity.pdbx_description
1 polymer ?
#
loop_
_entity_poly.entity_id
_entity_poly.type
_entity_poly.pdbx_seq_one_letter_code
_entity_poly.pdbx_strand_id
1 'polypeptide(L)'
;MNNKIRLRVVSAVLACAFAAVASVTLAQEVKAQASTQERKAQASTQQRKAKASKEPVVKERLVLAVNEGATTSVTHVELLQRYAGLADAMENALRRPIKVEVYPDTARFRSEIERRRLDIVFGKTVNLLAGMIREKNYQAIVKTKLPYLAGFITVKDSPIKTPADLRGKVIMMPERVFTTKLGEATLRELGFKENDVTIRYTRFQEAVAGSVESGAADVGVVNPTVKQDWLKKGNPVLLEAKPVPNWSIIASPALTEAELARLRRVLLGLKDSEGGSEVLKSISVPEFVPAANAEYLELLKFIGE
;
A
#
# COMPACT_ATOMS: atom_id res chain seq x y z
N MET A 1 96.90 -39.43 2.14
CA MET A 1 95.69 -39.45 1.21
C MET A 1 94.46 -39.45 2.04
N ASN A 2 93.50 -38.57 1.78
CA ASN A 2 92.08 -38.62 2.20
C ASN A 2 91.50 -37.56 3.16
N ASN A 3 92.13 -36.41 3.39
CA ASN A 3 91.37 -35.39 4.13
C ASN A 3 90.77 -34.28 3.23
N LYS A 4 91.20 -34.13 1.98
CA LYS A 4 90.69 -33.09 1.05
C LYS A 4 89.40 -33.52 0.28
N ILE A 5 89.14 -34.83 0.13
CA ILE A 5 87.99 -35.34 -0.57
C ILE A 5 86.70 -35.31 0.31
N ARG A 6 86.86 -35.62 1.61
CA ARG A 6 85.69 -35.54 2.56
C ARG A 6 85.10 -34.16 2.77
N LEU A 7 85.93 -33.11 2.67
CA LEU A 7 85.46 -31.73 2.88
C LEU A 7 84.69 -31.19 1.68
N ARG A 8 85.01 -31.65 0.44
CA ARG A 8 84.25 -31.18 -0.76
C ARG A 8 82.90 -31.84 -0.93
N VAL A 9 82.69 -33.07 -0.45
CA VAL A 9 81.42 -33.79 -0.53
C VAL A 9 80.44 -33.25 0.48
N VAL A 10 80.89 -32.85 1.68
CA VAL A 10 79.97 -32.24 2.69
C VAL A 10 79.54 -30.88 2.28
N SER A 11 80.37 -30.02 1.66
CA SER A 11 79.96 -28.69 1.17
C SER A 11 78.97 -28.77 -0.01
N ALA A 12 79.04 -29.74 -0.90
CA ALA A 12 78.13 -29.88 -1.99
C ALA A 12 76.73 -30.34 -1.56
N VAL A 13 76.64 -31.21 -0.55
CA VAL A 13 75.36 -31.71 -0.01
C VAL A 13 74.65 -30.60 0.79
N LEU A 14 75.39 -29.76 1.53
CA LEU A 14 74.77 -28.62 2.23
C LEU A 14 74.23 -27.55 1.27
N ALA A 15 74.94 -27.29 0.14
CA ALA A 15 74.50 -26.30 -0.83
C ALA A 15 73.22 -26.75 -1.57
N CYS A 16 73.05 -28.01 -1.90
CA CYS A 16 71.87 -28.59 -2.51
C CYS A 16 70.64 -28.60 -1.55
N ALA A 17 70.86 -28.81 -0.25
CA ALA A 17 69.81 -28.78 0.75
C ALA A 17 69.25 -27.36 0.94
N PHE A 18 70.11 -26.31 0.97
CA PHE A 18 69.69 -24.92 1.07
C PHE A 18 68.94 -24.44 -0.19
N ALA A 19 69.33 -24.85 -1.37
CA ALA A 19 68.64 -24.49 -2.60
C ALA A 19 67.25 -25.16 -2.73
N ALA A 20 67.07 -26.38 -2.22
CA ALA A 20 65.78 -27.07 -2.22
C ALA A 20 64.81 -26.48 -1.18
N VAL A 21 65.27 -26.00 -0.02
CA VAL A 21 64.44 -25.35 0.98
C VAL A 21 64.01 -23.95 0.49
N ALA A 22 64.87 -23.18 -0.14
CA ALA A 22 64.53 -21.85 -0.69
C ALA A 22 63.51 -21.93 -1.83
N SER A 23 63.57 -22.96 -2.69
CA SER A 23 62.62 -23.14 -3.77
C SER A 23 61.22 -23.58 -3.27
N VAL A 24 61.14 -24.35 -2.20
CA VAL A 24 59.86 -24.76 -1.59
C VAL A 24 59.16 -23.56 -0.88
N THR A 25 59.92 -22.72 -0.17
CA THR A 25 59.37 -21.51 0.47
C THR A 25 58.86 -20.51 -0.58
N LEU A 26 59.59 -20.27 -1.67
CA LEU A 26 59.16 -19.36 -2.72
C LEU A 26 57.89 -19.88 -3.44
N ALA A 27 57.79 -21.17 -3.65
CA ALA A 27 56.59 -21.79 -4.27
C ALA A 27 55.36 -21.72 -3.33
N GLN A 28 55.57 -21.81 -2.03
CA GLN A 28 54.51 -21.62 -1.04
C GLN A 28 54.02 -20.15 -0.92
N GLU A 29 54.93 -19.19 -0.98
CA GLU A 29 54.58 -17.76 -1.00
C GLU A 29 53.83 -17.36 -2.28
N VAL A 30 54.24 -17.86 -3.45
CA VAL A 30 53.54 -17.62 -4.72
C VAL A 30 52.13 -18.23 -4.71
N LYS A 31 51.96 -19.44 -4.17
CA LYS A 31 50.64 -20.06 -4.01
C LYS A 31 49.77 -19.30 -3.01
N ALA A 32 50.31 -18.79 -1.91
CA ALA A 32 49.58 -18.00 -0.91
C ALA A 32 49.14 -16.65 -1.48
N GLN A 33 49.98 -16.00 -2.29
CA GLN A 33 49.63 -14.74 -2.97
C GLN A 33 48.58 -14.94 -4.05
N ALA A 34 48.66 -16.00 -4.85
CA ALA A 34 47.65 -16.34 -5.86
C ALA A 34 46.29 -16.65 -5.21
N SER A 35 46.25 -17.43 -4.13
CA SER A 35 45.02 -17.75 -3.43
C SER A 35 44.38 -16.49 -2.75
N THR A 36 45.20 -15.53 -2.32
CA THR A 36 44.76 -14.28 -1.75
C THR A 36 44.16 -13.33 -2.81
N GLN A 37 44.77 -13.28 -4.00
CA GLN A 37 44.24 -12.55 -5.14
C GLN A 37 42.90 -13.12 -5.66
N GLU A 38 42.81 -14.45 -5.76
CA GLU A 38 41.57 -15.13 -6.15
C GLU A 38 40.44 -14.87 -5.14
N ARG A 39 40.70 -14.93 -3.83
CA ARG A 39 39.75 -14.60 -2.80
C ARG A 39 39.30 -13.14 -2.86
N LYS A 40 40.20 -12.19 -3.11
CA LYS A 40 39.86 -10.76 -3.29
C LYS A 40 39.02 -10.55 -4.57
N ALA A 41 39.34 -11.24 -5.67
CA ALA A 41 38.57 -11.18 -6.91
C ALA A 41 37.15 -11.80 -6.75
N GLN A 42 37.04 -12.93 -6.04
CA GLN A 42 35.75 -13.54 -5.73
C GLN A 42 34.90 -12.67 -4.79
N ALA A 43 35.51 -12.09 -3.75
CA ALA A 43 34.83 -11.17 -2.85
C ALA A 43 34.34 -9.91 -3.56
N SER A 44 35.14 -9.32 -4.45
CA SER A 44 34.74 -8.16 -5.25
C SER A 44 33.62 -8.51 -6.26
N THR A 45 33.64 -9.71 -6.83
CA THR A 45 32.59 -10.19 -7.73
C THR A 45 31.29 -10.47 -6.97
N GLN A 46 31.36 -11.04 -5.75
CA GLN A 46 30.19 -11.23 -4.89
C GLN A 46 29.62 -9.89 -4.40
N GLN A 47 30.47 -8.92 -4.04
CA GLN A 47 30.01 -7.56 -3.69
C GLN A 47 29.35 -6.84 -4.87
N ARG A 48 29.89 -6.98 -6.09
CA ARG A 48 29.27 -6.45 -7.31
C ARG A 48 27.93 -7.12 -7.60
N LYS A 49 27.82 -8.46 -7.47
CA LYS A 49 26.56 -9.20 -7.63
C LYS A 49 25.54 -8.79 -6.55
N ALA A 50 25.96 -8.65 -5.28
CA ALA A 50 25.10 -8.19 -4.19
C ALA A 50 24.64 -6.73 -4.35
N LYS A 51 25.45 -5.86 -4.95
CA LYS A 51 25.09 -4.47 -5.26
C LYS A 51 24.18 -4.39 -6.48
N ALA A 52 24.41 -5.21 -7.52
CA ALA A 52 23.54 -5.29 -8.69
C ALA A 52 22.16 -5.86 -8.37
N SER A 53 22.03 -6.76 -7.36
CA SER A 53 20.74 -7.27 -6.91
C SER A 53 19.94 -6.29 -6.04
N LYS A 54 20.50 -5.12 -5.67
CA LYS A 54 19.85 -4.07 -4.90
C LYS A 54 19.43 -2.86 -5.75
N GLU A 55 19.80 -2.78 -7.01
CA GLU A 55 19.25 -1.77 -7.91
C GLU A 55 17.82 -2.17 -8.25
N PRO A 56 16.83 -1.28 -8.02
CA PRO A 56 15.45 -1.56 -8.39
C PRO A 56 15.41 -1.78 -9.91
N VAL A 57 14.92 -2.95 -10.32
CA VAL A 57 14.66 -3.25 -11.73
C VAL A 57 13.67 -2.19 -12.24
N VAL A 58 14.15 -1.26 -13.04
CA VAL A 58 13.30 -0.27 -13.69
C VAL A 58 12.37 -1.03 -14.64
N LYS A 59 11.12 -1.22 -14.25
CA LYS A 59 10.11 -1.85 -15.10
C LYS A 59 9.89 -0.97 -16.32
N GLU A 60 9.90 -1.59 -17.48
CA GLU A 60 9.67 -0.90 -18.75
C GLU A 60 8.29 -0.23 -18.77
N ARG A 61 7.28 -0.89 -18.19
CA ARG A 61 5.88 -0.46 -18.11
C ARG A 61 5.37 -0.55 -16.68
N LEU A 62 4.67 0.50 -16.23
CA LEU A 62 4.02 0.54 -14.91
C LEU A 62 2.57 0.04 -14.98
N VAL A 63 2.06 -0.41 -13.84
CA VAL A 63 0.64 -0.77 -13.66
C VAL A 63 -0.01 0.23 -12.71
N LEU A 64 -1.07 0.90 -13.20
CA LEU A 64 -2.04 1.60 -12.35
C LEU A 64 -3.17 0.61 -12.03
N ALA A 65 -3.16 0.09 -10.82
CA ALA A 65 -4.22 -0.77 -10.31
C ALA A 65 -5.34 0.07 -9.69
N VAL A 66 -6.57 -0.18 -10.11
CA VAL A 66 -7.76 0.54 -9.63
C VAL A 66 -8.70 -0.41 -8.91
N ASN A 67 -9.03 -0.09 -7.66
CA ASN A 67 -10.09 -0.76 -6.91
C ASN A 67 -11.14 0.25 -6.43
N GLU A 68 -12.31 0.21 -7.05
CA GLU A 68 -13.46 1.08 -6.69
C GLU A 68 -14.34 0.52 -5.57
N GLY A 69 -13.98 -0.65 -5.02
CA GLY A 69 -14.89 -1.39 -4.14
C GLY A 69 -15.99 -2.11 -4.95
N ALA A 70 -17.00 -2.59 -4.25
CA ALA A 70 -18.12 -3.29 -4.90
C ALA A 70 -19.05 -2.30 -5.63
N THR A 71 -18.83 -2.09 -6.92
CA THR A 71 -19.74 -1.35 -7.80
C THR A 71 -20.37 -2.34 -8.79
N THR A 72 -21.68 -2.51 -8.74
CA THR A 72 -22.40 -3.49 -9.56
C THR A 72 -22.91 -2.93 -10.90
N SER A 73 -22.82 -1.62 -11.11
CA SER A 73 -23.47 -0.92 -12.23
C SER A 73 -22.54 -0.44 -13.34
N VAL A 74 -21.23 -0.66 -13.25
CA VAL A 74 -20.24 -0.14 -14.19
C VAL A 74 -19.49 -1.29 -14.86
N THR A 75 -19.41 -1.30 -16.19
CA THR A 75 -18.68 -2.32 -16.93
C THR A 75 -17.17 -2.17 -16.81
N HIS A 76 -16.43 -3.24 -17.09
CA HIS A 76 -14.97 -3.22 -17.09
C HIS A 76 -14.40 -2.19 -18.09
N VAL A 77 -15.03 -2.06 -19.25
CA VAL A 77 -14.62 -1.11 -20.31
C VAL A 77 -14.83 0.33 -19.84
N GLU A 78 -15.97 0.63 -19.25
CA GLU A 78 -16.25 1.96 -18.70
C GLU A 78 -15.26 2.35 -17.58
N LEU A 79 -14.88 1.37 -16.73
CA LEU A 79 -13.87 1.62 -15.72
C LEU A 79 -12.51 1.92 -16.34
N LEU A 80 -12.07 1.19 -17.36
CA LEU A 80 -10.82 1.47 -18.06
C LEU A 80 -10.83 2.88 -18.68
N GLN A 81 -11.93 3.27 -19.35
CA GLN A 81 -12.09 4.60 -19.94
C GLN A 81 -12.09 5.70 -18.88
N ARG A 82 -12.75 5.47 -17.74
CA ARG A 82 -12.82 6.41 -16.62
C ARG A 82 -11.43 6.80 -16.09
N TYR A 83 -10.51 5.85 -16.03
CA TYR A 83 -9.17 6.05 -15.47
C TYR A 83 -8.09 6.33 -16.52
N ALA A 84 -8.44 6.35 -17.82
CA ALA A 84 -7.48 6.59 -18.90
C ALA A 84 -6.78 7.95 -18.76
N GLY A 85 -7.53 9.05 -18.61
CA GLY A 85 -6.95 10.39 -18.47
C GLY A 85 -6.08 10.56 -17.22
N LEU A 86 -6.40 9.85 -16.12
CA LEU A 86 -5.54 9.82 -14.94
C LEU A 86 -4.22 9.08 -15.23
N ALA A 87 -4.28 7.96 -15.95
CA ALA A 87 -3.08 7.22 -16.35
C ALA A 87 -2.21 8.04 -17.29
N ASP A 88 -2.80 8.74 -18.28
CA ASP A 88 -2.09 9.61 -19.23
C ASP A 88 -1.35 10.74 -18.51
N ALA A 89 -1.99 11.39 -17.53
CA ALA A 89 -1.34 12.44 -16.72
C ALA A 89 -0.13 11.91 -15.95
N MET A 90 -0.24 10.71 -15.38
CA MET A 90 0.88 10.05 -14.67
C MET A 90 1.97 9.58 -15.65
N GLU A 91 1.61 9.02 -16.80
CA GLU A 91 2.53 8.56 -17.84
C GLU A 91 3.41 9.72 -18.33
N ASN A 92 2.80 10.86 -18.64
CA ASN A 92 3.52 12.09 -19.04
C ASN A 92 4.49 12.56 -17.95
N ALA A 93 4.08 12.54 -16.68
CA ALA A 93 4.92 12.97 -15.57
C ALA A 93 6.10 12.02 -15.31
N LEU A 94 5.86 10.71 -15.40
CA LEU A 94 6.86 9.67 -15.13
C LEU A 94 7.73 9.34 -16.35
N ARG A 95 7.29 9.72 -17.55
CA ARG A 95 7.91 9.35 -18.84
C ARG A 95 8.07 7.84 -18.99
N ARG A 96 7.03 7.10 -18.56
CA ARG A 96 6.97 5.64 -18.61
C ARG A 96 5.54 5.21 -18.93
N PRO A 97 5.34 4.25 -19.84
CA PRO A 97 4.02 3.73 -20.16
C PRO A 97 3.29 3.21 -18.94
N ILE A 98 2.00 3.52 -18.80
CA ILE A 98 1.17 3.05 -17.71
C ILE A 98 0.00 2.22 -18.25
N LYS A 99 -0.13 0.99 -17.76
CA LYS A 99 -1.29 0.13 -18.04
C LYS A 99 -2.30 0.26 -16.90
N VAL A 100 -3.54 0.59 -17.23
CA VAL A 100 -4.64 0.54 -16.26
C VAL A 100 -5.12 -0.90 -16.10
N GLU A 101 -5.22 -1.37 -14.86
CA GLU A 101 -5.84 -2.64 -14.50
C GLU A 101 -6.92 -2.38 -13.44
N VAL A 102 -8.15 -2.79 -13.70
CA VAL A 102 -9.27 -2.57 -12.79
C VAL A 102 -9.66 -3.87 -12.08
N TYR A 103 -9.88 -3.75 -10.79
CA TYR A 103 -10.22 -4.85 -9.88
C TYR A 103 -11.55 -4.55 -9.18
N PRO A 104 -12.68 -4.91 -9.78
CA PRO A 104 -13.99 -4.75 -9.15
C PRO A 104 -14.19 -5.72 -7.98
N ASP A 105 -13.45 -6.84 -7.99
CA ASP A 105 -13.48 -7.85 -6.94
C ASP A 105 -12.34 -7.64 -5.94
N THR A 106 -12.71 -7.44 -4.68
CA THR A 106 -11.78 -7.23 -3.57
C THR A 106 -10.90 -8.46 -3.29
N ALA A 107 -11.38 -9.68 -3.50
CA ALA A 107 -10.59 -10.89 -3.28
C ALA A 107 -9.47 -11.01 -4.32
N ARG A 108 -9.80 -10.77 -5.60
CA ARG A 108 -8.79 -10.72 -6.67
C ARG A 108 -7.78 -9.58 -6.44
N PHE A 109 -8.26 -8.41 -5.99
CA PHE A 109 -7.38 -7.30 -5.66
C PHE A 109 -6.40 -7.67 -4.54
N ARG A 110 -6.86 -8.32 -3.45
CA ARG A 110 -5.98 -8.85 -2.40
C ARG A 110 -4.92 -9.81 -2.93
N SER A 111 -5.31 -10.76 -3.78
CA SER A 111 -4.37 -11.71 -4.38
C SER A 111 -3.26 -11.00 -5.18
N GLU A 112 -3.60 -9.95 -5.93
CA GLU A 112 -2.59 -9.17 -6.66
C GLU A 112 -1.70 -8.34 -5.72
N ILE A 113 -2.25 -7.77 -4.65
CA ILE A 113 -1.46 -7.12 -3.60
C ILE A 113 -0.43 -8.07 -3.01
N GLU A 114 -0.81 -9.31 -2.71
CA GLU A 114 0.11 -10.33 -2.16
C GLU A 114 1.27 -10.64 -3.11
N ARG A 115 1.01 -10.63 -4.40
CA ARG A 115 2.01 -10.90 -5.45
C ARG A 115 2.95 -9.73 -5.74
N ARG A 116 2.75 -8.55 -5.15
CA ARG A 116 3.53 -7.32 -5.40
C ARG A 116 3.57 -6.94 -6.89
N ARG A 117 2.48 -7.12 -7.63
CA ARG A 117 2.41 -6.80 -9.07
C ARG A 117 2.03 -5.35 -9.36
N LEU A 118 1.64 -4.58 -8.34
CA LEU A 118 1.04 -3.27 -8.49
C LEU A 118 2.09 -2.19 -8.26
N ASP A 119 2.22 -1.23 -9.20
CA ASP A 119 3.20 -0.15 -9.08
C ASP A 119 2.58 1.11 -8.49
N ILE A 120 1.40 1.48 -8.96
CA ILE A 120 0.60 2.59 -8.47
C ILE A 120 -0.81 2.06 -8.20
N VAL A 121 -1.40 2.43 -7.10
CA VAL A 121 -2.74 1.94 -6.72
C VAL A 121 -3.65 3.11 -6.41
N PHE A 122 -4.76 3.22 -7.13
CA PHE A 122 -5.91 4.02 -6.75
C PHE A 122 -6.95 3.13 -6.07
N GLY A 123 -7.29 3.42 -4.83
CA GLY A 123 -8.23 2.59 -4.07
C GLY A 123 -9.26 3.39 -3.30
N LYS A 124 -10.52 2.92 -3.39
CA LYS A 124 -11.63 3.39 -2.55
C LYS A 124 -11.74 2.60 -1.25
N THR A 125 -11.16 1.40 -1.20
CA THR A 125 -11.10 0.54 0.00
C THR A 125 -9.83 0.86 0.79
N VAL A 126 -9.85 1.97 1.52
CA VAL A 126 -8.65 2.61 2.10
C VAL A 126 -7.93 1.75 3.13
N ASN A 127 -8.62 0.91 3.88
CA ASN A 127 -7.96 -0.01 4.82
C ASN A 127 -7.07 -1.04 4.11
N LEU A 128 -7.37 -1.43 2.86
CA LEU A 128 -6.46 -2.27 2.07
C LEU A 128 -5.18 -1.51 1.69
N LEU A 129 -5.31 -0.23 1.31
CA LEU A 129 -4.16 0.62 1.04
C LEU A 129 -3.30 0.82 2.30
N ALA A 130 -3.95 1.00 3.45
CA ALA A 130 -3.27 1.10 4.73
C ALA A 130 -2.46 -0.16 5.07
N GLY A 131 -3.01 -1.36 4.80
CA GLY A 131 -2.29 -2.63 4.91
C GLY A 131 -1.07 -2.69 3.98
N MET A 132 -1.20 -2.24 2.73
CA MET A 132 -0.06 -2.17 1.79
C MET A 132 1.04 -1.21 2.28
N ILE A 133 0.68 -0.07 2.86
CA ILE A 133 1.64 0.88 3.45
C ILE A 133 2.38 0.22 4.60
N ARG A 134 1.67 -0.44 5.54
CA ARG A 134 2.27 -1.09 6.71
C ARG A 134 3.14 -2.30 6.35
N GLU A 135 2.64 -3.18 5.48
CA GLU A 135 3.21 -4.52 5.27
C GLU A 135 4.12 -4.60 4.04
N LYS A 136 3.90 -3.74 3.06
CA LYS A 136 4.59 -3.77 1.77
C LYS A 136 5.40 -2.50 1.48
N ASN A 137 5.52 -1.59 2.47
CA ASN A 137 6.27 -0.33 2.37
C ASN A 137 5.82 0.58 1.21
N TYR A 138 4.54 0.55 0.84
CA TYR A 138 4.00 1.51 -0.10
C TYR A 138 4.01 2.92 0.48
N GLN A 139 4.06 3.94 -0.39
CA GLN A 139 4.05 5.34 -0.02
C GLN A 139 2.71 5.97 -0.38
N ALA A 140 2.10 6.66 0.58
CA ALA A 140 0.94 7.49 0.31
C ALA A 140 1.36 8.70 -0.53
N ILE A 141 0.68 8.93 -1.65
CA ILE A 141 1.00 10.01 -2.59
C ILE A 141 0.00 11.15 -2.43
N VAL A 142 -1.27 10.87 -2.67
CA VAL A 142 -2.38 11.82 -2.52
C VAL A 142 -3.64 11.09 -2.06
N LYS A 143 -4.56 11.85 -1.50
CA LYS A 143 -5.94 11.44 -1.19
C LYS A 143 -6.92 12.48 -1.71
N THR A 144 -8.19 12.11 -1.89
CA THR A 144 -9.22 13.12 -2.16
C THR A 144 -9.37 14.06 -0.96
N LYS A 145 -9.67 15.34 -1.23
CA LYS A 145 -9.85 16.39 -0.23
C LYS A 145 -10.93 16.07 0.80
N LEU A 146 -12.02 15.44 0.39
CA LEU A 146 -13.13 15.10 1.27
C LEU A 146 -12.81 13.82 2.05
N PRO A 147 -12.79 13.85 3.39
CA PRO A 147 -12.57 12.66 4.20
C PRO A 147 -13.72 11.66 4.06
N TYR A 148 -13.46 10.41 4.38
CA TYR A 148 -14.52 9.42 4.55
C TYR A 148 -15.13 9.60 5.95
N LEU A 149 -16.45 9.90 5.99
CA LEU A 149 -17.23 10.12 7.20
C LEU A 149 -18.45 9.18 7.19
N ALA A 150 -18.31 8.00 7.79
CA ALA A 150 -19.47 7.14 8.04
C ALA A 150 -20.43 7.82 9.01
N GLY A 151 -21.73 7.70 8.76
CA GLY A 151 -22.77 8.33 9.60
C GLY A 151 -23.64 7.29 10.28
N PHE A 152 -24.00 7.54 11.53
CA PHE A 152 -25.05 6.83 12.25
C PHE A 152 -26.36 7.59 12.03
N ILE A 153 -27.27 6.99 11.29
CA ILE A 153 -28.54 7.60 10.86
C ILE A 153 -29.71 7.10 11.69
N THR A 154 -30.66 8.01 11.95
CA THR A 154 -31.94 7.71 12.61
C THR A 154 -33.09 8.41 11.88
N VAL A 155 -34.32 7.97 12.05
CA VAL A 155 -35.49 8.70 11.54
C VAL A 155 -35.68 10.02 12.29
N LYS A 156 -36.36 10.97 11.65
CA LYS A 156 -36.59 12.32 12.19
C LYS A 156 -37.20 12.35 13.60
N ASP A 157 -38.17 11.47 13.84
CA ASP A 157 -38.91 11.40 15.11
C ASP A 157 -38.36 10.34 16.07
N SER A 158 -37.15 9.85 15.81
CA SER A 158 -36.47 8.88 16.69
C SER A 158 -36.29 9.44 18.10
N PRO A 159 -36.56 8.67 19.16
CA PRO A 159 -36.21 9.03 20.53
C PRO A 159 -34.72 9.08 20.80
N ILE A 160 -33.90 8.51 19.91
CA ILE A 160 -32.44 8.45 20.00
C ILE A 160 -31.87 9.79 19.57
N LYS A 161 -31.34 10.56 20.51
CA LYS A 161 -30.83 11.93 20.28
C LYS A 161 -29.34 12.07 20.60
N THR A 162 -28.79 11.15 21.40
CA THR A 162 -27.39 11.15 21.85
C THR A 162 -26.74 9.78 21.63
N PRO A 163 -25.41 9.68 21.59
CA PRO A 163 -24.73 8.39 21.55
C PRO A 163 -25.06 7.46 22.70
N ALA A 164 -25.37 7.99 23.89
CA ALA A 164 -25.75 7.19 25.07
C ALA A 164 -27.04 6.42 24.84
N ASP A 165 -27.97 6.96 24.03
CA ASP A 165 -29.27 6.33 23.74
C ASP A 165 -29.15 5.09 22.85
N LEU A 166 -27.95 4.79 22.35
CA LEU A 166 -27.69 3.57 21.56
C LEU A 166 -27.75 2.27 22.40
N ARG A 167 -27.68 2.37 23.75
CA ARG A 167 -27.77 1.17 24.61
C ARG A 167 -29.07 0.42 24.41
N GLY A 168 -28.93 -0.92 24.20
CA GLY A 168 -30.06 -1.81 23.95
C GLY A 168 -30.70 -1.66 22.58
N LYS A 169 -30.17 -0.83 21.69
CA LYS A 169 -30.72 -0.58 20.36
C LYS A 169 -30.22 -1.56 19.32
N VAL A 170 -31.02 -1.72 18.26
CA VAL A 170 -30.66 -2.48 17.06
C VAL A 170 -29.99 -1.55 16.07
N ILE A 171 -28.72 -1.85 15.75
CA ILE A 171 -27.91 -1.10 14.78
C ILE A 171 -27.73 -1.94 13.51
N MET A 172 -28.21 -1.45 12.37
CA MET A 172 -28.01 -2.06 11.07
C MET A 172 -26.71 -1.57 10.44
N MET A 173 -25.89 -2.48 9.96
CA MET A 173 -24.64 -2.17 9.23
C MET A 173 -24.58 -2.94 7.90
N PRO A 174 -23.85 -2.45 6.89
CA PRO A 174 -23.59 -3.25 5.69
C PRO A 174 -22.59 -4.36 6.01
N GLU A 175 -22.74 -5.52 5.36
CA GLU A 175 -21.91 -6.69 5.68
C GLU A 175 -20.48 -6.54 5.12
N ARG A 176 -19.45 -6.76 5.97
CA ARG A 176 -18.03 -6.95 5.59
C ARG A 176 -17.40 -5.83 4.73
N VAL A 177 -17.85 -4.60 4.90
CA VAL A 177 -17.30 -3.44 4.18
C VAL A 177 -16.58 -2.47 5.11
N PHE A 178 -15.86 -1.52 4.53
CA PHE A 178 -15.10 -0.53 5.30
C PHE A 178 -15.97 0.31 6.26
N THR A 179 -17.19 0.67 5.84
CA THR A 179 -18.18 1.39 6.67
C THR A 179 -18.47 0.67 7.98
N THR A 180 -18.61 -0.65 7.94
CA THR A 180 -18.85 -1.49 9.12
C THR A 180 -17.70 -1.39 10.11
N LYS A 181 -16.46 -1.51 9.64
CA LYS A 181 -15.27 -1.39 10.48
C LYS A 181 -15.19 -0.04 11.19
N LEU A 182 -15.58 1.04 10.49
CA LEU A 182 -15.65 2.38 11.08
C LEU A 182 -16.77 2.48 12.11
N GLY A 183 -17.94 1.90 11.84
CA GLY A 183 -19.04 1.85 12.79
C GLY A 183 -18.67 1.11 14.08
N GLU A 184 -18.12 -0.09 13.95
CA GLU A 184 -17.66 -0.89 15.09
C GLU A 184 -16.54 -0.19 15.87
N ALA A 185 -15.58 0.44 15.18
CA ALA A 185 -14.52 1.21 15.81
C ALA A 185 -15.07 2.41 16.58
N THR A 186 -16.06 3.11 16.03
CA THR A 186 -16.73 4.24 16.68
C THR A 186 -17.46 3.80 17.94
N LEU A 187 -18.20 2.67 17.88
CA LEU A 187 -18.86 2.12 19.08
C LEU A 187 -17.84 1.76 20.18
N ARG A 188 -16.69 1.18 19.81
CA ARG A 188 -15.62 0.90 20.78
C ARG A 188 -15.03 2.18 21.40
N GLU A 189 -14.79 3.23 20.61
CA GLU A 189 -14.34 4.54 21.13
C GLU A 189 -15.33 5.16 22.10
N LEU A 190 -16.63 4.99 21.85
CA LEU A 190 -17.70 5.44 22.74
C LEU A 190 -17.89 4.56 23.98
N GLY A 191 -17.07 3.51 24.12
CA GLY A 191 -17.09 2.61 25.28
C GLY A 191 -18.19 1.53 25.24
N PHE A 192 -18.81 1.28 24.08
CA PHE A 192 -19.78 0.20 23.93
C PHE A 192 -19.07 -1.16 23.87
N LYS A 193 -19.61 -2.12 24.60
CA LYS A 193 -19.23 -3.53 24.58
C LYS A 193 -20.19 -4.33 23.69
N GLU A 194 -19.80 -5.57 23.36
CA GLU A 194 -20.53 -6.44 22.44
C GLU A 194 -22.03 -6.57 22.77
N ASN A 195 -22.39 -6.65 24.07
CA ASN A 195 -23.77 -6.83 24.50
C ASN A 195 -24.52 -5.51 24.78
N ASP A 196 -23.89 -4.35 24.61
CA ASP A 196 -24.54 -3.05 24.86
C ASP A 196 -25.48 -2.64 23.72
N VAL A 197 -25.30 -3.21 22.54
CA VAL A 197 -26.09 -2.98 21.31
C VAL A 197 -26.31 -4.30 20.56
N THR A 198 -27.38 -4.37 19.77
CA THR A 198 -27.59 -5.51 18.86
C THR A 198 -27.21 -5.10 17.45
N ILE A 199 -26.09 -5.63 16.93
CA ILE A 199 -25.66 -5.36 15.54
C ILE A 199 -26.32 -6.39 14.61
N ARG A 200 -26.94 -5.90 13.55
CA ARG A 200 -27.47 -6.70 12.42
C ARG A 200 -26.81 -6.27 11.14
N TYR A 201 -26.69 -7.18 10.18
CA TYR A 201 -26.03 -6.93 8.91
C TYR A 201 -26.97 -7.08 7.74
N THR A 202 -26.75 -6.25 6.70
CA THR A 202 -27.41 -6.36 5.40
C THR A 202 -26.37 -6.26 4.28
N ARG A 203 -26.69 -6.83 3.13
CA ARG A 203 -25.76 -6.92 2.00
C ARG A 203 -25.40 -5.56 1.39
N PHE A 204 -26.35 -4.62 1.36
CA PHE A 204 -26.23 -3.37 0.61
C PHE A 204 -26.35 -2.15 1.53
N GLN A 205 -25.60 -1.10 1.22
CA GLN A 205 -25.61 0.18 1.97
C GLN A 205 -26.99 0.83 1.99
N GLU A 206 -27.70 0.79 0.85
CA GLU A 206 -29.03 1.38 0.70
C GLU A 206 -30.08 0.63 1.53
N ALA A 207 -29.91 -0.67 1.71
CA ALA A 207 -30.80 -1.48 2.55
C ALA A 207 -30.66 -1.14 4.05
N VAL A 208 -29.52 -0.58 4.47
CA VAL A 208 -29.36 -0.06 5.84
C VAL A 208 -30.35 1.07 6.08
N ALA A 209 -30.39 2.06 5.18
CA ALA A 209 -31.33 3.19 5.29
C ALA A 209 -32.78 2.72 5.28
N GLY A 210 -33.14 1.80 4.37
CA GLY A 210 -34.48 1.20 4.33
C GLY A 210 -34.87 0.44 5.60
N SER A 211 -33.92 -0.21 6.27
CA SER A 211 -34.16 -0.88 7.54
C SER A 211 -34.47 0.09 8.67
N VAL A 212 -33.86 1.28 8.67
CA VAL A 212 -34.16 2.34 9.63
C VAL A 212 -35.50 3.00 9.33
N GLU A 213 -35.80 3.27 8.05
CA GLU A 213 -37.11 3.83 7.61
C GLU A 213 -38.28 2.93 7.98
N SER A 214 -38.13 1.61 7.84
CA SER A 214 -39.16 0.61 8.16
C SER A 214 -39.27 0.25 9.65
N GLY A 215 -38.38 0.74 10.50
CA GLY A 215 -38.30 0.36 11.92
C GLY A 215 -37.75 -1.03 12.18
N ALA A 216 -37.16 -1.70 11.18
CA ALA A 216 -36.46 -2.98 11.37
C ALA A 216 -35.12 -2.82 12.12
N ALA A 217 -34.60 -1.61 12.18
CA ALA A 217 -33.48 -1.18 13.01
C ALA A 217 -33.74 0.21 13.58
N ASP A 218 -33.19 0.48 14.76
CA ASP A 218 -33.30 1.78 15.42
C ASP A 218 -32.32 2.80 14.81
N VAL A 219 -31.14 2.32 14.41
CA VAL A 219 -30.01 3.11 13.89
C VAL A 219 -29.37 2.37 12.71
N GLY A 220 -28.87 3.11 11.74
CA GLY A 220 -28.11 2.58 10.62
C GLY A 220 -26.71 3.19 10.53
N VAL A 221 -25.70 2.40 10.21
CA VAL A 221 -24.36 2.91 9.88
C VAL A 221 -24.18 2.88 8.37
N VAL A 222 -23.98 4.07 7.77
CA VAL A 222 -23.96 4.23 6.31
C VAL A 222 -22.72 4.98 5.84
N ASN A 223 -22.37 4.77 4.56
CA ASN A 223 -21.31 5.50 3.89
C ASN A 223 -21.68 6.98 3.64
N PRO A 224 -20.72 7.83 3.23
CA PRO A 224 -20.98 9.24 2.95
C PRO A 224 -22.08 9.50 1.91
N THR A 225 -22.19 8.66 0.88
CA THR A 225 -23.19 8.84 -0.19
C THR A 225 -24.61 8.62 0.34
N VAL A 226 -24.86 7.48 0.98
CA VAL A 226 -26.17 7.18 1.56
C VAL A 226 -26.52 8.18 2.68
N LYS A 227 -25.51 8.62 3.46
CA LYS A 227 -25.69 9.68 4.45
C LYS A 227 -26.18 10.99 3.82
N GLN A 228 -25.58 11.43 2.71
CA GLN A 228 -26.01 12.63 2.00
C GLN A 228 -27.46 12.53 1.49
N ASP A 229 -27.82 11.38 0.93
CA ASP A 229 -29.19 11.16 0.44
C ASP A 229 -30.20 11.09 1.61
N TRP A 230 -29.77 10.57 2.77
CA TRP A 230 -30.54 10.59 4.02
C TRP A 230 -30.83 12.02 4.51
N LEU A 231 -29.80 12.87 4.52
CA LEU A 231 -29.94 14.28 4.89
C LEU A 231 -30.83 15.05 3.92
N LYS A 232 -30.77 14.79 2.60
CA LYS A 232 -31.65 15.42 1.60
C LYS A 232 -33.12 15.10 1.84
N LYS A 233 -33.44 13.95 2.43
CA LYS A 233 -34.81 13.58 2.85
C LYS A 233 -35.27 14.29 4.14
N GLY A 234 -34.41 15.13 4.75
CA GLY A 234 -34.71 15.84 6.00
C GLY A 234 -34.54 14.98 7.26
N ASN A 235 -33.91 13.81 7.16
CA ASN A 235 -33.64 12.93 8.28
C ASN A 235 -32.31 13.27 8.97
N PRO A 236 -32.17 13.06 10.29
CA PRO A 236 -30.95 13.40 11.02
C PRO A 236 -29.85 12.36 10.91
N VAL A 237 -28.62 12.82 11.12
CA VAL A 237 -27.46 12.00 11.45
C VAL A 237 -27.21 12.17 12.95
N LEU A 238 -27.25 11.07 13.72
CA LEU A 238 -27.04 11.07 15.15
C LEU A 238 -25.60 11.44 15.52
N LEU A 239 -24.64 10.81 14.83
CA LEU A 239 -23.21 11.09 14.97
C LEU A 239 -22.46 10.65 13.70
N GLU A 240 -21.26 11.16 13.54
CA GLU A 240 -20.32 10.75 12.51
C GLU A 240 -19.15 10.01 13.12
N ALA A 241 -18.65 8.99 12.42
CA ALA A 241 -17.39 8.35 12.78
C ALA A 241 -16.24 9.36 12.64
N LYS A 242 -15.09 9.05 13.27
CA LYS A 242 -13.86 9.83 13.09
C LYS A 242 -13.52 9.95 11.59
N PRO A 243 -13.19 11.16 11.12
CA PRO A 243 -12.78 11.36 9.73
C PRO A 243 -11.50 10.59 9.43
N VAL A 244 -11.51 9.83 8.35
CA VAL A 244 -10.37 9.02 7.90
C VAL A 244 -10.04 9.34 6.45
N PRO A 245 -8.82 8.98 5.97
CA PRO A 245 -8.49 9.12 4.56
C PRO A 245 -9.58 8.49 3.69
N ASN A 246 -9.90 9.17 2.59
CA ASN A 246 -10.82 8.65 1.59
C ASN A 246 -10.01 8.22 0.36
N TRP A 247 -10.64 7.99 -0.77
CA TRP A 247 -10.01 7.50 -2.00
C TRP A 247 -8.62 8.05 -2.23
N SER A 248 -7.66 7.18 -2.37
CA SER A 248 -6.25 7.53 -2.28
C SER A 248 -5.43 6.87 -3.36
N ILE A 249 -4.31 7.51 -3.70
CA ILE A 249 -3.28 6.94 -4.55
C ILE A 249 -2.05 6.67 -3.70
N ILE A 250 -1.59 5.43 -3.76
CA ILE A 250 -0.34 4.98 -3.14
C ILE A 250 0.59 4.42 -4.21
N ALA A 251 1.88 4.43 -3.96
CA ALA A 251 2.89 3.92 -4.89
C ALA A 251 3.82 2.90 -4.24
N SER A 252 4.26 1.95 -5.05
CA SER A 252 5.19 0.89 -4.68
C SER A 252 6.56 1.42 -4.30
N PRO A 253 7.30 0.78 -3.36
CA PRO A 253 8.69 1.09 -3.06
C PRO A 253 9.66 0.80 -4.24
N ALA A 254 9.16 0.28 -5.36
CA ALA A 254 9.94 0.12 -6.58
C ALA A 254 10.07 1.42 -7.40
N LEU A 255 9.26 2.44 -7.12
CA LEU A 255 9.42 3.77 -7.70
C LEU A 255 10.53 4.53 -6.96
N THR A 256 11.34 5.25 -7.72
CA THR A 256 12.38 6.12 -7.16
C THR A 256 11.78 7.35 -6.49
N GLU A 257 12.50 7.97 -5.56
CA GLU A 257 12.07 9.23 -4.90
C GLU A 257 11.77 10.34 -5.92
N ALA A 258 12.53 10.40 -7.03
CA ALA A 258 12.29 11.37 -8.10
C ALA A 258 10.97 11.07 -8.86
N GLU A 259 10.61 9.80 -9.03
CA GLU A 259 9.32 9.40 -9.62
C GLU A 259 8.17 9.70 -8.66
N LEU A 260 8.31 9.39 -7.37
CA LEU A 260 7.33 9.71 -6.34
C LEU A 260 7.07 11.22 -6.25
N ALA A 261 8.13 12.05 -6.31
CA ALA A 261 8.00 13.50 -6.30
C ALA A 261 7.28 14.03 -7.56
N ARG A 262 7.58 13.49 -8.76
CA ARG A 262 6.86 13.85 -10.00
C ARG A 262 5.40 13.43 -9.95
N LEU A 263 5.12 12.21 -9.49
CA LEU A 263 3.77 11.69 -9.34
C LEU A 263 2.94 12.57 -8.40
N ARG A 264 3.49 12.92 -7.23
CA ARG A 264 2.84 13.81 -6.27
C ARG A 264 2.54 15.18 -6.89
N ARG A 265 3.51 15.77 -7.58
CA ARG A 265 3.36 17.09 -8.21
C ARG A 265 2.25 17.10 -9.26
N VAL A 266 2.20 16.13 -10.18
CA VAL A 266 1.18 16.10 -11.23
C VAL A 266 -0.21 15.89 -10.66
N LEU A 267 -0.36 15.02 -9.67
CA LEU A 267 -1.66 14.74 -9.07
C LEU A 267 -2.21 15.91 -8.25
N LEU A 268 -1.36 16.61 -7.50
CA LEU A 268 -1.76 17.80 -6.74
C LEU A 268 -2.11 18.97 -7.66
N GLY A 269 -1.41 19.12 -8.79
CA GLY A 269 -1.68 20.17 -9.77
C GLY A 269 -2.75 19.80 -10.82
N LEU A 270 -3.33 18.60 -10.74
CA LEU A 270 -4.23 18.09 -11.77
C LEU A 270 -5.45 18.98 -11.98
N LYS A 271 -6.03 19.53 -10.90
CA LYS A 271 -7.20 20.40 -10.97
C LYS A 271 -6.97 21.66 -11.81
N ASP A 272 -5.77 22.20 -11.74
CA ASP A 272 -5.39 23.46 -12.40
C ASP A 272 -4.71 23.23 -13.75
N SER A 273 -4.55 21.97 -14.17
CA SER A 273 -3.99 21.63 -15.48
C SER A 273 -5.07 21.60 -16.57
N GLU A 274 -4.64 21.77 -17.83
CA GLU A 274 -5.52 21.64 -18.99
C GLU A 274 -6.16 20.25 -19.03
N GLY A 275 -7.49 20.19 -19.13
CA GLY A 275 -8.26 18.93 -19.11
C GLY A 275 -8.29 18.21 -17.76
N GLY A 276 -7.56 18.70 -16.74
CA GLY A 276 -7.45 18.03 -15.47
C GLY A 276 -8.74 17.99 -14.66
N SER A 277 -9.57 19.01 -14.77
CA SER A 277 -10.91 19.04 -14.15
C SER A 277 -11.82 17.94 -14.70
N GLU A 278 -11.77 17.63 -15.98
CA GLU A 278 -12.51 16.54 -16.63
C GLU A 278 -11.99 15.18 -16.16
N VAL A 279 -10.68 15.03 -16.02
CA VAL A 279 -10.07 13.82 -15.47
C VAL A 279 -10.54 13.57 -14.03
N LEU A 280 -10.51 14.60 -13.17
CA LEU A 280 -11.00 14.49 -11.79
C LEU A 280 -12.49 14.16 -11.74
N LYS A 281 -13.30 14.80 -12.58
CA LYS A 281 -14.74 14.55 -12.68
C LYS A 281 -15.02 13.10 -13.12
N SER A 282 -14.27 12.57 -14.08
CA SER A 282 -14.45 11.19 -14.56
C SER A 282 -14.27 10.15 -13.45
N ILE A 283 -13.33 10.38 -12.55
CA ILE A 283 -13.05 9.50 -11.40
C ILE A 283 -13.81 9.89 -10.12
N SER A 284 -14.71 10.88 -10.21
CA SER A 284 -15.52 11.40 -9.10
C SER A 284 -14.67 11.93 -7.92
N VAL A 285 -13.53 12.51 -8.20
CA VAL A 285 -12.64 13.18 -7.23
C VAL A 285 -12.71 14.69 -7.44
N PRO A 286 -13.10 15.49 -6.45
CA PRO A 286 -13.16 16.95 -6.62
C PRO A 286 -11.76 17.58 -6.71
N GLU A 287 -10.83 17.05 -5.95
CA GLU A 287 -9.45 17.54 -5.84
C GLU A 287 -8.61 16.52 -5.07
N PHE A 288 -7.33 16.39 -5.43
CA PHE A 288 -6.36 15.68 -4.63
C PHE A 288 -5.61 16.62 -3.68
N VAL A 289 -5.35 16.13 -2.46
CA VAL A 289 -4.53 16.78 -1.44
C VAL A 289 -3.40 15.84 -1.00
N PRO A 290 -2.33 16.37 -0.38
CA PRO A 290 -1.24 15.52 0.13
C PRO A 290 -1.75 14.44 1.08
N ALA A 291 -1.15 13.26 1.00
CA ALA A 291 -1.37 12.15 1.92
C ALA A 291 -0.07 11.75 2.61
N ALA A 292 -0.17 11.38 3.90
CA ALA A 292 0.95 10.91 4.70
C ALA A 292 0.71 9.49 5.21
N ASN A 293 1.73 8.64 5.20
CA ASN A 293 1.63 7.25 5.67
C ASN A 293 1.05 7.15 7.10
N ALA A 294 1.37 8.10 7.97
CA ALA A 294 0.89 8.14 9.35
C ALA A 294 -0.64 8.08 9.45
N GLU A 295 -1.36 8.77 8.56
CA GLU A 295 -2.84 8.81 8.55
C GLU A 295 -3.45 7.40 8.33
N TYR A 296 -2.79 6.57 7.52
CA TYR A 296 -3.23 5.20 7.21
C TYR A 296 -2.88 4.23 8.33
N LEU A 297 -1.74 4.42 9.00
CA LEU A 297 -1.37 3.63 10.17
C LEU A 297 -2.29 3.94 11.36
N GLU A 298 -2.65 5.20 11.56
CA GLU A 298 -3.67 5.60 12.54
C GLU A 298 -5.05 5.01 12.23
N LEU A 299 -5.43 4.97 10.94
CA LEU A 299 -6.66 4.31 10.52
C LEU A 299 -6.67 2.84 10.93
N LEU A 300 -5.61 2.07 10.63
CA LEU A 300 -5.53 0.65 11.02
C LEU A 300 -5.66 0.48 12.53
N LYS A 301 -4.95 1.30 13.31
CA LYS A 301 -5.07 1.30 14.78
C LYS A 301 -6.50 1.58 15.24
N PHE A 302 -7.18 2.55 14.62
CA PHE A 302 -8.56 2.91 14.95
C PHE A 302 -9.52 1.75 14.67
N ILE A 303 -9.43 1.11 13.50
CA ILE A 303 -10.32 -0.02 13.16
C ILE A 303 -9.89 -1.37 13.78
N GLY A 304 -8.76 -1.43 14.49
CA GLY A 304 -8.27 -2.64 15.16
C GLY A 304 -7.59 -3.65 14.22
N GLU A 305 -6.94 -3.17 13.18
CA GLU A 305 -6.19 -3.98 12.20
C GLU A 305 -4.66 -3.79 12.29
#